data_8aeb352efe5c3be025656e1563df2b6b
#
_entry.id   8aeb352efe5c3be025656e1563df2b6b
#
_cell.length_a   1.000
_cell.length_b   1.000
_cell.length_c   1.000
_cell.angle_alpha   90.00
_cell.angle_beta   90.00
_cell.angle_gamma   90.00
#
_symmetry.space_group_name_H-M   'P 1'
#
loop_
_entity.id
_entity.type
_entity.pdbx_description
1 polymer ?
#
loop_
_entity_poly.entity_id
_entity_poly.type
_entity_poly.pdbx_seq_one_letter_code
_entity_poly.pdbx_strand_id
1 'polypeptide(L)'
;MEDISLFRVRIALIQAFLRANRLDGILLSRVDNFAMATGGKRNYVSIAADVGACSLFVDQAGRAYFVGNNIERTRVMAEELGSLGCEVRDFLWFEGSAAAQVRKEFHGALASDDGSLGENVNGNLAYLRALLTLDEIEKYRRLGRCAAEAMVAALATIRAGDTEAGIAARLIAEGNRRQCHVPVVLIAADDRIARFRHPLPSYSPLLDPGAGEKRVHGYVMVVGGFLKEGLTVSMTRFKRVGELPEGIADAHTRICAVDAVMQEASLPGRTLGDVFAVCQKAYADFGFAADEWRNHHQGGTTGYAGRTCKAVPGDTFPILDPEWPRRIKDIIGAGVPFGHAFAWNPSAPGVKSEDTFLLLPDGSQEIVSVTPELPAADIESVLGRKTHVTKAGMAIS
;
A
#
# COMPACT_ATOMS: atom_id res chain seq x y z
N MET A 1 7.31 -24.67 0.95
CA MET A 1 8.63 -24.39 1.57
C MET A 1 8.95 -22.91 1.62
N GLU A 2 8.60 -22.12 0.59
CA GLU A 2 8.77 -20.64 0.56
C GLU A 2 8.09 -19.93 1.74
N ASP A 3 6.83 -20.24 2.05
CA ASP A 3 6.08 -19.61 3.14
C ASP A 3 6.76 -19.77 4.50
N ILE A 4 7.36 -20.93 4.78
CA ILE A 4 8.05 -21.17 6.05
C ILE A 4 9.36 -20.36 6.13
N SER A 5 10.07 -20.21 5.01
CA SER A 5 11.31 -19.42 4.95
C SER A 5 11.01 -17.93 5.21
N LEU A 6 10.02 -17.37 4.51
CA LEU A 6 9.57 -16.00 4.69
C LEU A 6 9.08 -15.73 6.12
N PHE A 7 8.27 -16.64 6.67
CA PHE A 7 7.78 -16.54 8.05
C PHE A 7 8.95 -16.45 9.06
N ARG A 8 9.98 -17.28 8.91
CA ARG A 8 11.16 -17.23 9.79
C ARG A 8 11.88 -15.88 9.73
N VAL A 9 12.04 -15.32 8.54
CA VAL A 9 12.64 -13.98 8.39
C VAL A 9 11.78 -12.93 9.08
N ARG A 10 10.46 -12.99 8.92
CA ARG A 10 9.54 -12.03 9.57
C ARG A 10 9.56 -12.16 11.10
N ILE A 11 9.59 -13.37 11.62
CA ILE A 11 9.75 -13.59 13.07
C ILE A 11 11.11 -13.07 13.57
N ALA A 12 12.19 -13.25 12.81
CA ALA A 12 13.51 -12.70 13.18
C ALA A 12 13.52 -11.17 13.23
N LEU A 13 12.82 -10.50 12.31
CA LEU A 13 12.63 -9.04 12.35
C LEU A 13 11.85 -8.60 13.60
N ILE A 14 10.79 -9.33 13.96
CA ILE A 14 10.02 -9.08 15.19
C ILE A 14 10.88 -9.34 16.43
N GLN A 15 11.68 -10.39 16.47
CA GLN A 15 12.62 -10.65 17.57
C GLN A 15 13.64 -9.51 17.74
N ALA A 16 14.20 -9.02 16.63
CA ALA A 16 15.11 -7.88 16.67
C ALA A 16 14.42 -6.62 17.24
N PHE A 17 13.17 -6.40 16.84
CA PHE A 17 12.34 -5.32 17.38
C PHE A 17 12.09 -5.49 18.88
N LEU A 18 11.69 -6.68 19.34
CA LEU A 18 11.47 -6.98 20.76
C LEU A 18 12.72 -6.71 21.59
N ARG A 19 13.88 -7.20 21.15
CA ARG A 19 15.17 -6.96 21.83
C ARG A 19 15.54 -5.48 21.91
N ALA A 20 15.39 -4.75 20.79
CA ALA A 20 15.71 -3.32 20.73
C ALA A 20 14.84 -2.47 21.68
N ASN A 21 13.58 -2.90 21.91
CA ASN A 21 12.62 -2.20 22.76
C ASN A 21 12.47 -2.82 24.15
N ARG A 22 13.27 -3.86 24.51
CA ARG A 22 13.24 -4.55 25.81
C ARG A 22 11.85 -5.13 26.12
N LEU A 23 11.20 -5.71 25.10
CA LEU A 23 9.90 -6.35 25.21
C LEU A 23 10.06 -7.86 25.30
N ASP A 24 9.28 -8.54 26.15
CA ASP A 24 9.25 -10.00 26.29
C ASP A 24 8.31 -10.65 25.27
N GLY A 25 7.36 -9.87 24.70
CA GLY A 25 6.45 -10.35 23.66
C GLY A 25 5.57 -9.28 23.09
N ILE A 26 4.97 -9.58 21.93
CA ILE A 26 4.07 -8.68 21.21
C ILE A 26 2.85 -9.42 20.69
N LEU A 27 1.68 -8.81 20.84
CA LEU A 27 0.40 -9.26 20.27
C LEU A 27 0.10 -8.43 19.00
N LEU A 28 0.01 -9.10 17.86
CA LEU A 28 -0.26 -8.52 16.56
C LEU A 28 -1.70 -8.84 16.15
N SER A 29 -2.58 -7.89 16.37
CA SER A 29 -4.02 -7.99 16.11
C SER A 29 -4.44 -7.26 14.85
N ARG A 30 -3.68 -6.21 14.46
CA ARG A 30 -3.97 -5.46 13.24
C ARG A 30 -3.72 -6.29 11.99
N VAL A 31 -4.58 -6.09 11.00
CA VAL A 31 -4.56 -6.85 9.74
C VAL A 31 -3.23 -6.71 9.01
N ASP A 32 -2.68 -5.50 8.96
CA ASP A 32 -1.41 -5.18 8.31
C ASP A 32 -0.20 -5.84 9.01
N ASN A 33 -0.15 -5.79 10.34
CA ASN A 33 0.93 -6.38 11.12
C ASN A 33 0.85 -7.91 11.18
N PHE A 34 -0.35 -8.47 11.25
CA PHE A 34 -0.55 -9.91 11.15
C PHE A 34 -0.07 -10.42 9.78
N ALA A 35 -0.47 -9.77 8.70
CA ALA A 35 -0.03 -10.13 7.35
C ALA A 35 1.50 -9.99 7.21
N MET A 36 2.10 -8.90 7.72
CA MET A 36 3.54 -8.69 7.74
C MET A 36 4.26 -9.82 8.49
N ALA A 37 3.80 -10.18 9.69
CA ALA A 37 4.42 -11.20 10.51
C ALA A 37 4.32 -12.62 9.93
N THR A 38 3.28 -12.89 9.16
CA THR A 38 2.95 -14.22 8.62
C THR A 38 3.27 -14.37 7.13
N GLY A 39 3.84 -13.34 6.49
CA GLY A 39 4.14 -13.36 5.05
C GLY A 39 2.91 -13.28 4.15
N GLY A 40 1.84 -12.62 4.61
CA GLY A 40 0.64 -12.34 3.81
C GLY A 40 -0.62 -13.10 4.18
N LYS A 41 -0.65 -13.79 5.34
CA LYS A 41 -1.85 -14.51 5.82
C LYS A 41 -2.88 -13.54 6.38
N ARG A 42 -4.14 -14.00 6.47
CA ARG A 42 -5.31 -13.19 6.78
C ARG A 42 -5.87 -13.53 8.16
N ASN A 43 -6.11 -12.52 8.99
CA ASN A 43 -6.79 -12.65 10.27
C ASN A 43 -8.15 -11.94 10.30
N TYR A 44 -8.61 -11.42 9.18
CA TYR A 44 -9.87 -10.67 9.09
C TYR A 44 -11.04 -11.52 8.58
N VAL A 45 -12.24 -11.11 8.92
CA VAL A 45 -13.50 -11.53 8.31
C VAL A 45 -13.98 -10.45 7.34
N SER A 46 -13.90 -9.18 7.75
CA SER A 46 -14.18 -8.03 6.87
C SER A 46 -12.89 -7.45 6.33
N ILE A 47 -12.79 -7.26 5.01
CA ILE A 47 -11.65 -6.62 4.36
C ILE A 47 -11.48 -5.14 4.76
N ALA A 48 -12.53 -4.52 5.29
CA ALA A 48 -12.51 -3.14 5.78
C ALA A 48 -12.07 -3.02 7.25
N ALA A 49 -11.76 -4.13 7.92
CA ALA A 49 -11.34 -4.09 9.32
C ALA A 49 -9.87 -3.69 9.43
N ASP A 50 -9.56 -2.80 10.38
CA ASP A 50 -8.19 -2.49 10.77
C ASP A 50 -7.61 -3.52 11.74
N VAL A 51 -8.46 -4.06 12.62
CA VAL A 51 -8.11 -5.10 13.59
C VAL A 51 -8.81 -6.40 13.19
N GLY A 52 -8.07 -7.49 13.17
CA GLY A 52 -8.56 -8.79 12.76
C GLY A 52 -9.40 -9.50 13.82
N ALA A 53 -10.00 -10.62 13.43
CA ALA A 53 -10.81 -11.47 14.31
C ALA A 53 -9.96 -12.42 15.18
N CYS A 54 -8.66 -12.52 14.89
CA CYS A 54 -7.68 -13.23 15.72
C CYS A 54 -6.32 -12.51 15.62
N SER A 55 -5.37 -12.93 16.45
CA SER A 55 -4.07 -12.30 16.62
C SER A 55 -2.93 -13.30 16.50
N LEU A 56 -1.74 -12.83 16.23
CA LEU A 56 -0.48 -13.57 16.40
C LEU A 56 0.26 -12.99 17.60
N PHE A 57 0.58 -13.82 18.58
CA PHE A 57 1.51 -13.46 19.63
C PHE A 57 2.90 -14.00 19.32
N VAL A 58 3.93 -13.18 19.48
CA VAL A 58 5.34 -13.58 19.29
C VAL A 58 6.09 -13.27 20.56
N ASP A 59 6.75 -14.27 21.15
CA ASP A 59 7.60 -14.11 22.33
C ASP A 59 9.06 -13.75 21.94
N GLN A 60 9.84 -13.35 22.93
CA GLN A 60 11.24 -12.95 22.73
C GLN A 60 12.12 -14.11 22.20
N ALA A 61 11.73 -15.38 22.43
CA ALA A 61 12.41 -16.54 21.87
C ALA A 61 12.06 -16.81 20.39
N GLY A 62 11.11 -16.06 19.82
CA GLY A 62 10.66 -16.22 18.43
C GLY A 62 9.65 -17.34 18.24
N ARG A 63 9.01 -17.81 19.31
CA ARG A 63 7.88 -18.70 19.18
C ARG A 63 6.64 -17.90 18.86
N ALA A 64 5.84 -18.41 17.95
CA ALA A 64 4.64 -17.75 17.46
C ALA A 64 3.39 -18.54 17.84
N TYR A 65 2.36 -17.81 18.26
CA TYR A 65 1.13 -18.39 18.79
C TYR A 65 -0.07 -17.77 18.07
N PHE A 66 -0.95 -18.62 17.53
CA PHE A 66 -2.31 -18.18 17.20
C PHE A 66 -3.03 -17.84 18.50
N VAL A 67 -3.62 -16.67 18.59
CA VAL A 67 -4.46 -16.25 19.72
C VAL A 67 -5.80 -15.78 19.20
N GLY A 68 -6.87 -16.50 19.48
CA GLY A 68 -8.19 -16.16 18.96
C GLY A 68 -9.29 -17.02 19.52
N ASN A 69 -10.52 -16.69 19.16
CA ASN A 69 -11.66 -17.48 19.61
C ASN A 69 -11.81 -18.78 18.81
N ASN A 70 -12.62 -19.68 19.35
CA ASN A 70 -12.88 -21.00 18.79
C ASN A 70 -13.54 -20.98 17.39
N ILE A 71 -14.24 -19.91 17.02
CA ILE A 71 -14.87 -19.75 15.68
C ILE A 71 -13.78 -19.62 14.63
N GLU A 72 -12.84 -18.69 14.82
CA GLU A 72 -11.80 -18.37 13.86
C GLU A 72 -10.68 -19.41 13.83
N ARG A 73 -10.43 -20.11 14.93
CA ARG A 73 -9.36 -21.12 15.04
C ARG A 73 -9.38 -22.11 13.90
N THR A 74 -10.55 -22.69 13.59
CA THR A 74 -10.63 -23.77 12.61
C THR A 74 -10.20 -23.30 11.22
N ARG A 75 -10.74 -22.17 10.75
CA ARG A 75 -10.39 -21.62 9.44
C ARG A 75 -8.94 -21.15 9.40
N VAL A 76 -8.53 -20.36 10.37
CA VAL A 76 -7.20 -19.73 10.36
C VAL A 76 -6.09 -20.77 10.49
N MET A 77 -6.28 -21.79 11.31
CA MET A 77 -5.29 -22.87 11.40
C MET A 77 -5.28 -23.78 10.17
N ALA A 78 -6.43 -24.01 9.52
CA ALA A 78 -6.47 -24.85 8.33
C ALA A 78 -5.96 -24.13 7.06
N GLU A 79 -6.31 -22.85 6.87
CA GLU A 79 -6.12 -22.13 5.61
C GLU A 79 -4.96 -21.12 5.64
N GLU A 80 -4.56 -20.64 6.83
CA GLU A 80 -3.59 -19.56 6.95
C GLU A 80 -2.31 -19.97 7.71
N LEU A 81 -2.39 -20.47 8.94
CA LEU A 81 -1.25 -20.68 9.82
C LEU A 81 -0.78 -22.13 9.95
N GLY A 82 -1.54 -23.13 9.52
CA GLY A 82 -1.25 -24.54 9.79
C GLY A 82 0.13 -25.02 9.32
N SER A 83 0.65 -24.48 8.22
CA SER A 83 1.98 -24.81 7.72
C SER A 83 3.12 -24.05 8.42
N LEU A 84 2.83 -23.02 9.23
CA LEU A 84 3.83 -22.15 9.84
C LEU A 84 4.32 -22.64 11.19
N GLY A 85 3.68 -23.67 11.78
CA GLY A 85 4.07 -24.25 13.06
C GLY A 85 3.70 -23.38 14.27
N CYS A 86 2.70 -22.53 14.16
CA CYS A 86 2.20 -21.73 15.28
C CYS A 86 1.50 -22.62 16.31
N GLU A 87 1.78 -22.41 17.59
CA GLU A 87 1.03 -23.02 18.68
C GLU A 87 -0.35 -22.34 18.85
N VAL A 88 -1.34 -23.06 19.38
CA VAL A 88 -2.71 -22.53 19.51
C VAL A 88 -3.00 -22.12 20.95
N ARG A 89 -3.56 -20.93 21.11
CA ARG A 89 -4.06 -20.37 22.36
C ARG A 89 -5.47 -19.84 22.12
N ASP A 90 -6.46 -20.72 22.15
CA ASP A 90 -7.85 -20.35 21.88
C ASP A 90 -8.68 -20.16 23.16
N PHE A 91 -9.81 -19.51 22.98
CA PHE A 91 -10.83 -19.28 24.02
C PHE A 91 -12.24 -19.31 23.39
N LEU A 92 -13.26 -19.49 24.21
CA LEU A 92 -14.64 -19.43 23.72
C LEU A 92 -14.99 -17.99 23.33
N TRP A 93 -15.68 -17.82 22.20
CA TRP A 93 -15.96 -16.51 21.59
C TRP A 93 -16.66 -15.50 22.52
N PHE A 94 -17.38 -15.99 23.54
CA PHE A 94 -18.07 -15.18 24.54
C PHE A 94 -17.29 -15.06 25.87
N GLU A 95 -16.07 -15.62 25.97
CA GLU A 95 -15.25 -15.62 27.19
C GLU A 95 -13.87 -15.00 26.91
N GLY A 96 -13.65 -13.77 27.35
CA GLY A 96 -12.34 -13.18 27.33
C GLY A 96 -11.96 -12.45 26.01
N SER A 97 -10.67 -12.29 25.83
CA SER A 97 -10.07 -11.64 24.67
C SER A 97 -8.67 -12.21 24.40
N ALA A 98 -8.09 -11.89 23.21
CA ALA A 98 -6.73 -12.28 22.89
C ALA A 98 -5.71 -11.78 23.93
N ALA A 99 -5.82 -10.53 24.35
CA ALA A 99 -4.96 -9.96 25.39
C ALA A 99 -5.10 -10.67 26.74
N ALA A 100 -6.33 -11.01 27.15
CA ALA A 100 -6.57 -11.75 28.39
C ALA A 100 -6.01 -13.16 28.32
N GLN A 101 -6.08 -13.83 27.17
CA GLN A 101 -5.53 -15.15 26.96
C GLN A 101 -3.99 -15.14 27.05
N VAL A 102 -3.31 -14.15 26.42
CA VAL A 102 -1.86 -13.99 26.52
C VAL A 102 -1.42 -13.76 27.96
N ARG A 103 -2.11 -12.91 28.73
CA ARG A 103 -1.76 -12.60 30.14
C ARG A 103 -1.85 -13.80 31.09
N LYS A 104 -2.54 -14.89 30.74
CA LYS A 104 -2.58 -16.11 31.55
C LYS A 104 -1.24 -16.84 31.56
N GLU A 105 -0.47 -16.78 30.47
CA GLU A 105 0.73 -17.59 30.29
C GLU A 105 2.01 -16.75 30.16
N PHE A 106 1.91 -15.51 29.69
CA PHE A 106 3.05 -14.65 29.39
C PHE A 106 3.07 -13.43 30.31
N HIS A 107 4.24 -13.16 30.85
CA HIS A 107 4.47 -12.09 31.82
C HIS A 107 5.63 -11.19 31.37
N GLY A 108 5.88 -10.11 32.09
CA GLY A 108 6.93 -9.15 31.80
C GLY A 108 6.46 -7.97 30.96
N ALA A 109 7.37 -7.41 30.15
CA ALA A 109 7.11 -6.25 29.31
C ALA A 109 6.43 -6.68 27.99
N LEU A 110 5.11 -6.67 27.97
CA LEU A 110 4.29 -7.04 26.81
C LEU A 110 3.73 -5.78 26.12
N ALA A 111 3.66 -5.82 24.78
CA ALA A 111 3.08 -4.77 23.96
C ALA A 111 2.08 -5.33 22.94
N SER A 112 1.32 -4.46 22.31
CA SER A 112 0.45 -4.82 21.18
C SER A 112 0.41 -3.71 20.13
N ASP A 113 -0.06 -4.05 18.96
CA ASP A 113 -0.23 -3.10 17.85
C ASP A 113 -1.57 -2.35 17.88
N ASP A 114 -2.49 -2.75 18.76
CA ASP A 114 -3.82 -2.14 18.94
C ASP A 114 -4.01 -1.50 20.33
N GLY A 115 -3.04 -1.63 21.24
CA GLY A 115 -3.11 -1.14 22.61
C GLY A 115 -3.88 -2.05 23.57
N SER A 116 -4.32 -3.24 23.14
CA SER A 116 -5.08 -4.18 24.00
C SER A 116 -4.20 -4.88 25.03
N LEU A 117 -2.90 -5.01 24.76
CA LEU A 117 -1.91 -5.68 25.61
C LEU A 117 -0.69 -4.77 25.86
N GLY A 118 -0.77 -3.88 26.85
CA GLY A 118 0.32 -2.96 27.18
C GLY A 118 0.44 -1.76 26.23
N GLU A 119 1.68 -1.35 25.93
CA GLU A 119 1.94 -0.22 25.04
C GLU A 119 1.48 -0.50 23.62
N ASN A 120 0.91 0.53 22.96
CA ASN A 120 0.61 0.46 21.52
C ASN A 120 1.87 0.83 20.72
N VAL A 121 2.45 -0.16 20.07
CA VAL A 121 3.69 -0.02 19.29
C VAL A 121 3.47 -0.03 17.76
N ASN A 122 2.24 0.17 17.29
CA ASN A 122 1.94 0.12 15.85
C ASN A 122 2.80 1.09 15.03
N GLY A 123 3.01 2.30 15.51
CA GLY A 123 3.87 3.30 14.85
C GLY A 123 5.31 2.81 14.69
N ASN A 124 5.84 2.16 15.71
CA ASN A 124 7.21 1.63 15.75
C ASN A 124 7.41 0.45 14.78
N LEU A 125 6.34 -0.28 14.42
CA LEU A 125 6.36 -1.37 13.45
C LEU A 125 6.34 -0.89 11.99
N ALA A 126 6.13 0.39 11.73
CA ALA A 126 5.98 0.92 10.37
C ALA A 126 7.16 0.57 9.47
N TYR A 127 8.39 0.64 10.00
CA TYR A 127 9.58 0.31 9.21
C TYR A 127 9.62 -1.19 8.83
N LEU A 128 9.23 -2.10 9.74
CA LEU A 128 9.18 -3.53 9.46
C LEU A 128 8.15 -3.86 8.36
N ARG A 129 7.03 -3.13 8.33
CA ARG A 129 6.03 -3.27 7.25
C ARG A 129 6.53 -2.78 5.89
N ALA A 130 7.44 -1.81 5.89
CA ALA A 130 8.01 -1.26 4.66
C ALA A 130 9.11 -2.14 4.06
N LEU A 131 9.85 -2.90 4.90
CA LEU A 131 10.90 -3.80 4.44
C LEU A 131 10.30 -4.97 3.65
N LEU A 132 10.87 -5.24 2.48
CA LEU A 132 10.47 -6.34 1.59
C LEU A 132 11.65 -7.28 1.36
N THR A 133 11.46 -8.56 1.62
CA THR A 133 12.37 -9.63 1.22
C THR A 133 12.30 -9.87 -0.29
N LEU A 134 13.22 -10.66 -0.85
CA LEU A 134 13.18 -11.02 -2.28
C LEU A 134 11.88 -11.76 -2.66
N ASP A 135 11.36 -12.63 -1.78
CA ASP A 135 10.09 -13.33 -2.02
C ASP A 135 8.91 -12.34 -2.09
N GLU A 136 8.91 -11.32 -1.26
CA GLU A 136 7.88 -10.28 -1.26
C GLU A 136 8.01 -9.33 -2.46
N ILE A 137 9.23 -9.07 -2.92
CA ILE A 137 9.46 -8.37 -4.18
C ILE A 137 8.81 -9.13 -5.35
N GLU A 138 8.98 -10.47 -5.41
CA GLU A 138 8.32 -11.28 -6.43
C GLU A 138 6.78 -11.28 -6.27
N LYS A 139 6.26 -11.30 -5.05
CA LYS A 139 4.83 -11.13 -4.80
C LYS A 139 4.33 -9.78 -5.31
N TYR A 140 5.10 -8.71 -5.11
CA TYR A 140 4.77 -7.38 -5.65
C TYR A 140 4.75 -7.35 -7.17
N ARG A 141 5.71 -7.97 -7.83
CA ARG A 141 5.75 -8.09 -9.30
C ARG A 141 4.50 -8.79 -9.84
N ARG A 142 4.09 -9.90 -9.20
CA ARG A 142 2.84 -10.61 -9.56
C ARG A 142 1.61 -9.74 -9.32
N LEU A 143 1.51 -9.10 -8.16
CA LEU A 143 0.38 -8.22 -7.83
C LEU A 143 0.32 -7.02 -8.78
N GLY A 144 1.47 -6.41 -9.11
CA GLY A 144 1.56 -5.28 -10.04
C GLY A 144 1.02 -5.63 -11.43
N ARG A 145 1.39 -6.81 -11.97
CA ARG A 145 0.82 -7.30 -13.23
C ARG A 145 -0.69 -7.49 -13.14
N CYS A 146 -1.19 -8.15 -12.09
CA CYS A 146 -2.63 -8.34 -11.89
C CYS A 146 -3.37 -7.01 -11.81
N ALA A 147 -2.81 -6.02 -11.11
CA ALA A 147 -3.37 -4.68 -10.95
C ALA A 147 -3.41 -3.92 -12.30
N ALA A 148 -2.30 -3.94 -13.05
CA ALA A 148 -2.20 -3.30 -14.36
C ALA A 148 -3.21 -3.88 -15.35
N GLU A 149 -3.27 -5.22 -15.48
CA GLU A 149 -4.23 -5.90 -16.34
C GLU A 149 -5.69 -5.61 -15.93
N ALA A 150 -6.00 -5.58 -14.63
CA ALA A 150 -7.35 -5.25 -14.14
C ALA A 150 -7.72 -3.80 -14.49
N MET A 151 -6.78 -2.86 -14.31
CA MET A 151 -6.96 -1.46 -14.63
C MET A 151 -7.19 -1.27 -16.14
N VAL A 152 -6.35 -1.85 -16.99
CA VAL A 152 -6.47 -1.77 -18.45
C VAL A 152 -7.80 -2.37 -18.92
N ALA A 153 -8.18 -3.54 -18.40
CA ALA A 153 -9.45 -4.18 -18.74
C ALA A 153 -10.66 -3.31 -18.35
N ALA A 154 -10.63 -2.70 -17.16
CA ALA A 154 -11.68 -1.80 -16.73
C ALA A 154 -11.76 -0.55 -17.64
N LEU A 155 -10.60 0.11 -17.89
CA LEU A 155 -10.52 1.30 -18.75
C LEU A 155 -11.02 1.02 -20.18
N ALA A 156 -10.70 -0.13 -20.75
CA ALA A 156 -11.13 -0.51 -22.11
C ALA A 156 -12.65 -0.53 -22.28
N THR A 157 -13.40 -0.74 -21.22
CA THR A 157 -14.87 -0.80 -21.26
C THR A 157 -15.55 0.56 -21.06
N ILE A 158 -14.85 1.59 -20.62
CA ILE A 158 -15.45 2.90 -20.30
C ILE A 158 -15.90 3.61 -21.58
N ARG A 159 -17.13 4.14 -21.55
CA ARG A 159 -17.74 4.92 -22.64
C ARG A 159 -18.38 6.20 -22.09
N ALA A 160 -18.59 7.18 -22.95
CA ALA A 160 -19.37 8.36 -22.61
C ALA A 160 -20.76 7.95 -22.12
N GLY A 161 -21.23 8.60 -21.03
CA GLY A 161 -22.47 8.27 -20.35
C GLY A 161 -22.38 7.18 -19.28
N ASP A 162 -21.25 6.50 -19.14
CA ASP A 162 -21.05 5.55 -18.04
C ASP A 162 -21.09 6.25 -16.68
N THR A 163 -21.65 5.60 -15.67
CA THR A 163 -21.70 6.11 -14.30
C THR A 163 -20.42 5.81 -13.54
N GLU A 164 -20.04 6.66 -12.60
CA GLU A 164 -18.89 6.43 -11.73
C GLU A 164 -19.03 5.11 -10.94
N ALA A 165 -20.21 4.83 -10.41
CA ALA A 165 -20.51 3.57 -9.72
C ALA A 165 -20.35 2.33 -10.63
N GLY A 166 -20.80 2.43 -11.90
CA GLY A 166 -20.62 1.38 -12.88
C GLY A 166 -19.16 1.11 -13.22
N ILE A 167 -18.34 2.17 -13.33
CA ILE A 167 -16.90 2.05 -13.55
C ILE A 167 -16.23 1.40 -12.32
N ALA A 168 -16.59 1.83 -11.10
CA ALA A 168 -16.07 1.24 -9.86
C ALA A 168 -16.39 -0.26 -9.78
N ALA A 169 -17.61 -0.66 -10.08
CA ALA A 169 -18.01 -2.06 -10.08
C ALA A 169 -17.19 -2.91 -11.08
N ARG A 170 -16.92 -2.38 -12.29
CA ARG A 170 -16.08 -3.05 -13.28
C ARG A 170 -14.64 -3.21 -12.79
N LEU A 171 -14.04 -2.18 -12.20
CA LEU A 171 -12.69 -2.25 -11.66
C LEU A 171 -12.57 -3.32 -10.57
N ILE A 172 -13.53 -3.35 -9.63
CA ILE A 172 -13.59 -4.37 -8.58
C ILE A 172 -13.74 -5.79 -9.18
N ALA A 173 -14.62 -5.95 -10.16
CA ALA A 173 -14.83 -7.23 -10.83
C ALA A 173 -13.56 -7.71 -11.55
N GLU A 174 -12.85 -6.80 -12.25
CA GLU A 174 -11.60 -7.15 -12.94
C GLU A 174 -10.46 -7.50 -11.98
N GLY A 175 -10.37 -6.82 -10.82
CA GLY A 175 -9.44 -7.19 -9.75
C GLY A 175 -9.73 -8.59 -9.20
N ASN A 176 -10.99 -8.87 -8.85
CA ASN A 176 -11.41 -10.18 -8.32
C ASN A 176 -11.19 -11.33 -9.31
N ARG A 177 -11.44 -11.12 -10.59
CA ARG A 177 -11.15 -12.12 -11.64
C ARG A 177 -9.68 -12.51 -11.70
N ARG A 178 -8.78 -11.57 -11.33
CA ARG A 178 -7.32 -11.76 -11.26
C ARG A 178 -6.82 -12.10 -9.87
N GLN A 179 -7.75 -12.48 -8.98
CA GLN A 179 -7.43 -12.89 -7.61
C GLN A 179 -6.71 -11.81 -6.78
N CYS A 180 -7.03 -10.54 -7.00
CA CYS A 180 -6.67 -9.44 -6.11
C CYS A 180 -7.92 -8.64 -5.73
N HIS A 181 -7.99 -8.24 -4.46
CA HIS A 181 -9.06 -7.36 -4.00
C HIS A 181 -8.76 -5.91 -4.37
N VAL A 182 -9.80 -5.09 -4.45
CA VAL A 182 -9.66 -3.65 -4.73
C VAL A 182 -10.34 -2.85 -3.59
N PRO A 183 -9.74 -2.81 -2.39
CA PRO A 183 -10.34 -2.13 -1.24
C PRO A 183 -10.39 -0.61 -1.37
N VAL A 184 -9.55 -0.01 -2.22
CA VAL A 184 -9.58 1.42 -2.53
C VAL A 184 -9.99 1.61 -3.97
N VAL A 185 -11.13 2.27 -4.18
CA VAL A 185 -11.66 2.65 -5.50
C VAL A 185 -12.10 4.10 -5.43
N LEU A 186 -11.41 4.97 -6.19
CA LEU A 186 -11.81 6.36 -6.33
C LEU A 186 -12.07 6.64 -7.81
N ILE A 187 -13.26 7.12 -8.11
CA ILE A 187 -13.67 7.44 -9.48
C ILE A 187 -14.21 8.88 -9.49
N ALA A 188 -13.72 9.67 -10.42
CA ALA A 188 -14.29 10.97 -10.67
C ALA A 188 -14.40 11.22 -12.16
N ALA A 189 -15.53 11.80 -12.57
CA ALA A 189 -15.82 12.23 -13.92
C ALA A 189 -15.71 13.76 -14.03
N ASP A 190 -15.08 14.23 -15.09
CA ASP A 190 -15.08 15.61 -15.56
C ASP A 190 -14.69 16.64 -14.46
N ASP A 191 -15.57 17.59 -14.13
CA ASP A 191 -15.31 18.66 -13.15
C ASP A 191 -15.03 18.16 -11.72
N ARG A 192 -15.52 16.99 -11.37
CA ARG A 192 -15.26 16.42 -10.04
C ARG A 192 -13.78 16.10 -9.81
N ILE A 193 -13.01 15.83 -10.87
CA ILE A 193 -11.56 15.54 -10.76
C ILE A 193 -10.81 16.80 -10.28
N ALA A 194 -11.24 17.98 -10.72
CA ALA A 194 -10.65 19.24 -10.27
C ALA A 194 -11.06 19.62 -8.83
N ARG A 195 -12.27 19.22 -8.41
CA ARG A 195 -12.85 19.60 -7.11
C ARG A 195 -12.39 18.72 -5.95
N PHE A 196 -12.16 17.42 -6.19
CA PHE A 196 -11.91 16.44 -5.13
C PHE A 196 -10.61 15.69 -5.34
N ARG A 197 -9.78 15.58 -4.29
CA ARG A 197 -8.55 14.80 -4.32
C ARG A 197 -8.79 13.30 -4.06
N HIS A 198 -9.80 12.98 -3.22
CA HIS A 198 -10.25 11.63 -2.95
C HIS A 198 -11.74 11.48 -3.26
N PRO A 199 -12.14 11.49 -4.54
CA PRO A 199 -13.54 11.39 -4.93
C PRO A 199 -14.03 9.95 -4.78
N LEU A 200 -14.93 9.71 -3.85
CA LEU A 200 -15.67 8.45 -3.83
C LEU A 200 -16.60 8.38 -5.05
N PRO A 201 -16.82 7.18 -5.63
CA PRO A 201 -17.76 7.02 -6.72
C PRO A 201 -19.14 7.53 -6.31
N SER A 202 -19.78 8.34 -7.17
CA SER A 202 -21.13 8.80 -6.92
C SER A 202 -22.15 7.71 -7.25
N TYR A 203 -23.20 7.64 -6.45
CA TYR A 203 -24.30 6.70 -6.63
C TYR A 203 -25.58 7.41 -7.08
N SER A 204 -26.61 6.64 -7.41
CA SER A 204 -27.94 7.15 -7.72
C SER A 204 -28.45 8.10 -6.62
N PRO A 205 -29.20 9.18 -6.97
CA PRO A 205 -29.81 10.08 -6.00
C PRO A 205 -30.69 9.40 -4.93
N LEU A 206 -31.21 8.21 -5.23
CA LEU A 206 -31.96 7.40 -4.26
C LEU A 206 -31.08 6.83 -3.14
N LEU A 207 -29.78 6.60 -3.43
CA LEU A 207 -28.82 6.05 -2.48
C LEU A 207 -27.92 7.15 -1.90
N ASP A 208 -27.69 8.23 -2.65
CA ASP A 208 -26.88 9.38 -2.25
C ASP A 208 -27.53 10.69 -2.73
N PRO A 209 -28.53 11.21 -1.98
CA PRO A 209 -29.24 12.43 -2.36
C PRO A 209 -28.37 13.68 -2.48
N GLY A 210 -27.21 13.70 -1.78
CA GLY A 210 -26.32 14.85 -1.75
C GLY A 210 -25.44 15.00 -3.01
N ALA A 211 -24.91 13.91 -3.51
CA ALA A 211 -23.98 13.92 -4.66
C ALA A 211 -24.70 13.71 -6.01
N GLY A 212 -25.72 12.87 -6.02
CA GLY A 212 -26.37 12.40 -7.25
C GLY A 212 -25.44 11.55 -8.13
N GLU A 213 -26.03 10.80 -9.05
CA GLU A 213 -25.29 9.98 -10.00
C GLU A 213 -24.50 10.84 -10.99
N LYS A 214 -23.20 10.63 -11.13
CA LYS A 214 -22.34 11.32 -12.10
C LYS A 214 -21.98 10.39 -13.24
N ARG A 215 -21.96 10.96 -14.43
CA ARG A 215 -21.66 10.26 -15.69
C ARG A 215 -20.48 10.94 -16.38
N VAL A 216 -19.68 10.12 -17.04
CA VAL A 216 -18.51 10.59 -17.79
C VAL A 216 -18.94 11.18 -19.12
N HIS A 217 -18.47 12.38 -19.46
CA HIS A 217 -18.68 13.02 -20.75
C HIS A 217 -17.38 13.34 -21.48
N GLY A 218 -16.38 13.87 -20.79
CA GLY A 218 -15.09 14.24 -21.36
C GLY A 218 -13.99 13.25 -20.97
N TYR A 219 -13.75 13.08 -19.68
CA TYR A 219 -12.70 12.20 -19.16
C TYR A 219 -13.02 11.72 -17.74
N VAL A 220 -12.33 10.66 -17.34
CA VAL A 220 -12.50 10.05 -16.02
C VAL A 220 -11.14 9.72 -15.40
N MET A 221 -11.01 9.96 -14.10
CA MET A 221 -9.93 9.47 -13.26
C MET A 221 -10.36 8.19 -12.58
N VAL A 222 -9.52 7.16 -12.69
CA VAL A 222 -9.71 5.85 -12.07
C VAL A 222 -8.51 5.56 -11.16
N VAL A 223 -8.75 5.49 -9.86
CA VAL A 223 -7.75 5.12 -8.85
C VAL A 223 -8.09 3.76 -8.30
N GLY A 224 -7.12 2.86 -8.28
CA GLY A 224 -7.23 1.53 -7.68
C GLY A 224 -6.12 1.26 -6.67
N GLY A 225 -6.51 0.80 -5.48
CA GLY A 225 -5.59 0.16 -4.53
C GLY A 225 -5.87 -1.34 -4.53
N PHE A 226 -4.94 -2.13 -5.05
CA PHE A 226 -5.08 -3.57 -5.22
C PHE A 226 -4.35 -4.31 -4.09
N LEU A 227 -5.03 -5.27 -3.47
CA LEU A 227 -4.55 -6.01 -2.31
C LEU A 227 -4.48 -7.50 -2.61
N LYS A 228 -3.32 -8.10 -2.38
CA LYS A 228 -3.13 -9.56 -2.40
C LYS A 228 -2.02 -9.96 -1.42
N GLU A 229 -2.23 -11.02 -0.68
CA GLU A 229 -1.25 -11.53 0.30
C GLU A 229 -0.74 -10.43 1.26
N GLY A 230 -1.63 -9.53 1.69
CA GLY A 230 -1.33 -8.40 2.56
C GLY A 230 -0.61 -7.22 1.88
N LEU A 231 -0.06 -7.41 0.68
CA LEU A 231 0.67 -6.37 -0.05
C LEU A 231 -0.28 -5.51 -0.90
N THR A 232 0.05 -4.22 -1.05
CA THR A 232 -0.80 -3.26 -1.75
C THR A 232 -0.07 -2.58 -2.91
N VAL A 233 -0.69 -2.61 -4.09
CA VAL A 233 -0.31 -1.81 -5.27
C VAL A 233 -1.34 -0.72 -5.48
N SER A 234 -0.92 0.53 -5.55
CA SER A 234 -1.76 1.69 -5.85
C SER A 234 -1.40 2.28 -7.20
N MET A 235 -2.40 2.66 -7.98
CA MET A 235 -2.21 3.30 -9.26
C MET A 235 -3.37 4.21 -9.63
N THR A 236 -3.09 5.27 -10.38
CA THR A 236 -4.08 6.16 -10.98
C THR A 236 -3.94 6.14 -12.50
N ARG A 237 -5.07 6.05 -13.20
CA ARG A 237 -5.12 6.14 -14.67
C ARG A 237 -6.26 7.05 -15.09
N PHE A 238 -6.12 7.62 -16.28
CA PHE A 238 -7.12 8.48 -16.90
C PHE A 238 -7.60 7.88 -18.22
N LYS A 239 -8.89 8.03 -18.50
CA LYS A 239 -9.49 7.68 -19.78
C LYS A 239 -10.22 8.91 -20.33
N ARG A 240 -9.87 9.31 -21.54
CA ARG A 240 -10.59 10.28 -22.34
C ARG A 240 -11.69 9.57 -23.14
N VAL A 241 -12.89 10.09 -23.11
CA VAL A 241 -14.05 9.59 -23.89
C VAL A 241 -14.72 10.68 -24.73
N GLY A 242 -14.37 11.94 -24.50
CA GLY A 242 -14.90 13.12 -25.20
C GLY A 242 -13.87 14.24 -25.24
N GLU A 243 -14.31 15.48 -25.15
CA GLU A 243 -13.43 16.64 -25.11
C GLU A 243 -12.77 16.78 -23.74
N LEU A 244 -11.47 17.11 -23.73
CA LEU A 244 -10.74 17.49 -22.52
C LEU A 244 -10.86 18.98 -22.29
N PRO A 245 -10.98 19.44 -21.02
CA PRO A 245 -10.79 20.84 -20.72
C PRO A 245 -9.42 21.32 -21.20
N GLU A 246 -9.34 22.57 -21.60
CA GLU A 246 -8.09 23.20 -22.07
C GLU A 246 -6.97 23.05 -21.00
N GLY A 247 -5.78 22.71 -21.44
CA GLY A 247 -4.59 22.58 -20.59
C GLY A 247 -4.51 21.30 -19.73
N ILE A 248 -5.55 20.46 -19.67
CA ILE A 248 -5.54 19.23 -18.82
C ILE A 248 -4.49 18.24 -19.29
N ALA A 249 -4.30 18.02 -20.59
CA ALA A 249 -3.29 17.10 -21.09
C ALA A 249 -1.86 17.54 -20.71
N ASP A 250 -1.57 18.84 -20.85
CA ASP A 250 -0.31 19.43 -20.44
C ASP A 250 -0.12 19.35 -18.91
N ALA A 251 -1.14 19.73 -18.13
CA ALA A 251 -1.10 19.62 -16.67
C ALA A 251 -0.86 18.16 -16.22
N HIS A 252 -1.43 17.18 -16.92
CA HIS A 252 -1.19 15.76 -16.63
C HIS A 252 0.27 15.38 -16.86
N THR A 253 0.87 15.79 -17.97
CA THR A 253 2.29 15.55 -18.25
C THR A 253 3.19 16.20 -17.19
N ARG A 254 2.89 17.43 -16.78
CA ARG A 254 3.63 18.15 -15.72
C ARG A 254 3.50 17.47 -14.35
N ILE A 255 2.32 16.95 -13.96
CA ILE A 255 2.19 16.23 -12.68
C ILE A 255 2.87 14.87 -12.71
N CYS A 256 2.95 14.21 -13.88
CA CYS A 256 3.77 13.03 -14.09
C CYS A 256 5.28 13.32 -13.93
N ALA A 257 5.74 14.50 -14.33
CA ALA A 257 7.12 14.94 -14.11
C ALA A 257 7.40 15.18 -12.60
N VAL A 258 6.46 15.73 -11.83
CA VAL A 258 6.58 15.81 -10.36
C VAL A 258 6.77 14.41 -9.76
N ASP A 259 5.93 13.45 -10.12
CA ASP A 259 6.02 12.06 -9.66
C ASP A 259 7.37 11.41 -10.05
N ALA A 260 7.85 11.67 -11.28
CA ALA A 260 9.12 11.12 -11.77
C ALA A 260 10.32 11.60 -10.93
N VAL A 261 10.41 12.89 -10.62
CA VAL A 261 11.54 13.39 -9.79
C VAL A 261 11.45 12.93 -8.34
N MET A 262 10.25 12.70 -7.81
CA MET A 262 10.07 12.07 -6.50
C MET A 262 10.55 10.61 -6.51
N GLN A 263 10.22 9.86 -7.56
CA GLN A 263 10.71 8.49 -7.74
C GLN A 263 12.24 8.48 -7.84
N GLU A 264 12.85 9.28 -8.70
CA GLU A 264 14.32 9.39 -8.85
C GLU A 264 15.00 9.78 -7.54
N ALA A 265 14.37 10.59 -6.70
CA ALA A 265 14.89 11.00 -5.39
C ALA A 265 14.79 9.92 -4.31
N SER A 266 14.01 8.86 -4.53
CA SER A 266 13.81 7.76 -3.57
C SER A 266 14.97 6.78 -3.62
N LEU A 267 16.08 7.14 -2.96
CA LEU A 267 17.35 6.40 -2.99
C LEU A 267 17.72 5.86 -1.60
N PRO A 268 18.49 4.75 -1.54
CA PRO A 268 18.99 4.23 -0.27
C PRO A 268 19.76 5.30 0.54
N GLY A 269 19.54 5.33 1.85
CA GLY A 269 20.19 6.27 2.77
C GLY A 269 19.57 7.67 2.82
N ARG A 270 18.56 7.95 1.98
CA ARG A 270 17.72 9.15 2.13
C ARG A 270 16.57 8.93 3.10
N THR A 271 15.87 10.01 3.41
CA THR A 271 14.64 9.98 4.19
C THR A 271 13.42 10.33 3.31
N LEU A 272 12.20 10.02 3.80
CA LEU A 272 10.98 10.49 3.13
C LEU A 272 10.90 12.02 3.10
N GLY A 273 11.46 12.70 4.09
CA GLY A 273 11.55 14.16 4.13
C GLY A 273 12.42 14.74 3.02
N ASP A 274 13.53 14.07 2.67
CA ASP A 274 14.38 14.48 1.54
C ASP A 274 13.62 14.41 0.21
N VAL A 275 12.85 13.34 -0.01
CA VAL A 275 11.98 13.20 -1.20
C VAL A 275 10.88 14.24 -1.18
N PHE A 276 10.30 14.51 -0.01
CA PHE A 276 9.24 15.52 0.13
C PHE A 276 9.75 16.92 -0.22
N ALA A 277 10.99 17.27 0.15
CA ALA A 277 11.60 18.54 -0.24
C ALA A 277 11.77 18.68 -1.75
N VAL A 278 12.13 17.58 -2.45
CA VAL A 278 12.13 17.55 -3.93
C VAL A 278 10.73 17.78 -4.48
N CYS A 279 9.71 17.14 -3.91
CA CYS A 279 8.31 17.32 -4.29
C CYS A 279 7.88 18.79 -4.19
N GLN A 280 8.14 19.45 -3.06
CA GLN A 280 7.78 20.84 -2.82
C GLN A 280 8.35 21.77 -3.91
N LYS A 281 9.62 21.56 -4.29
CA LYS A 281 10.26 22.34 -5.33
C LYS A 281 9.68 22.03 -6.72
N ALA A 282 9.44 20.75 -7.02
CA ALA A 282 8.97 20.29 -8.33
C ALA A 282 7.59 20.88 -8.71
N TYR A 283 6.68 21.09 -7.77
CA TYR A 283 5.41 21.73 -8.05
C TYR A 283 5.60 23.13 -8.68
N ALA A 284 6.45 23.96 -8.08
CA ALA A 284 6.74 25.29 -8.61
C ALA A 284 7.54 25.22 -9.93
N ASP A 285 8.56 24.36 -10.01
CA ASP A 285 9.42 24.20 -11.18
C ASP A 285 8.61 23.79 -12.43
N PHE A 286 7.56 22.98 -12.25
CA PHE A 286 6.71 22.50 -13.34
C PHE A 286 5.41 23.29 -13.50
N GLY A 287 5.36 24.53 -12.98
CA GLY A 287 4.31 25.52 -13.26
C GLY A 287 3.00 25.29 -12.52
N PHE A 288 3.00 24.62 -11.39
CA PHE A 288 1.90 24.62 -10.43
C PHE A 288 2.10 25.69 -9.37
N ALA A 289 1.04 26.02 -8.60
CA ALA A 289 1.20 26.90 -7.45
C ALA A 289 2.22 26.30 -6.46
N ALA A 290 3.10 27.14 -5.92
CA ALA A 290 4.21 26.69 -5.06
C ALA A 290 3.75 25.98 -3.78
N ASP A 291 2.50 26.19 -3.38
CA ASP A 291 1.88 25.58 -2.21
C ASP A 291 0.80 24.52 -2.57
N GLU A 292 0.62 24.17 -3.85
CA GLU A 292 -0.36 23.19 -4.31
C GLU A 292 -0.20 21.83 -3.62
N TRP A 293 1.04 21.43 -3.31
CA TRP A 293 1.36 20.21 -2.58
C TRP A 293 0.63 20.08 -1.22
N ARG A 294 0.16 21.19 -0.62
CA ARG A 294 -0.57 21.20 0.66
C ARG A 294 -2.00 20.68 0.54
N ASN A 295 -2.56 20.69 -0.66
CA ASN A 295 -3.95 20.32 -0.91
C ASN A 295 -4.18 18.79 -0.95
N HIS A 296 -3.10 17.98 -0.91
CA HIS A 296 -3.17 16.53 -0.91
C HIS A 296 -1.92 15.94 -0.27
N HIS A 297 -2.01 14.76 0.38
CA HIS A 297 -0.81 14.04 0.76
C HIS A 297 -0.09 13.51 -0.49
N GLN A 298 1.25 13.46 -0.44
CA GLN A 298 2.04 13.16 -1.63
C GLN A 298 2.38 11.66 -1.76
N GLY A 299 1.80 10.81 -0.94
CA GLY A 299 2.12 9.37 -0.90
C GLY A 299 3.21 9.04 0.09
N GLY A 300 3.97 7.99 -0.19
CA GLY A 300 5.04 7.50 0.68
C GLY A 300 5.33 6.03 0.47
N THR A 301 5.84 5.36 1.52
CA THR A 301 6.07 3.92 1.47
C THR A 301 4.75 3.15 1.49
N THR A 302 4.72 2.06 0.72
CA THR A 302 3.68 1.04 0.78
C THR A 302 4.30 -0.29 1.26
N GLY A 303 3.56 -1.36 1.31
CA GLY A 303 4.01 -2.66 1.83
C GLY A 303 2.82 -3.46 2.27
N TYR A 304 2.83 -3.93 3.50
CA TYR A 304 1.71 -4.60 4.15
C TYR A 304 0.58 -3.64 4.58
N ALA A 305 0.70 -2.37 4.25
CA ALA A 305 -0.38 -1.39 4.32
C ALA A 305 -0.36 -0.54 3.07
N GLY A 306 -1.50 -0.05 2.61
CA GLY A 306 -1.61 0.80 1.43
C GLY A 306 -0.81 2.10 1.52
N ARG A 307 -0.57 2.56 2.76
CA ARG A 307 0.38 3.62 3.12
C ARG A 307 0.97 3.27 4.48
N THR A 308 2.13 2.64 4.48
CA THR A 308 2.88 2.33 5.70
C THR A 308 3.35 3.61 6.38
N CYS A 309 3.86 4.56 5.61
CA CYS A 309 4.18 5.91 6.05
C CYS A 309 3.80 6.90 4.96
N LYS A 310 3.06 7.97 5.31
CA LYS A 310 2.81 9.12 4.45
C LYS A 310 3.90 10.13 4.69
N ALA A 311 4.65 10.47 3.65
CA ALA A 311 5.71 11.46 3.74
C ALA A 311 5.16 12.85 4.09
N VAL A 312 5.87 13.53 4.97
CA VAL A 312 5.58 14.92 5.38
C VAL A 312 6.86 15.75 5.35
N PRO A 313 6.78 17.09 5.37
CA PRO A 313 7.97 17.94 5.47
C PRO A 313 8.84 17.58 6.69
N GLY A 314 10.14 17.36 6.46
CA GLY A 314 11.09 17.02 7.52
C GLY A 314 10.95 15.60 8.09
N ASP A 315 10.23 14.71 7.42
CA ASP A 315 10.10 13.31 7.81
C ASP A 315 11.47 12.62 7.85
N THR A 316 11.73 11.91 8.94
CA THR A 316 13.01 11.20 9.17
C THR A 316 12.92 9.70 8.89
N PHE A 317 11.79 9.21 8.36
CA PHE A 317 11.63 7.80 8.03
C PHE A 317 12.67 7.39 6.97
N PRO A 318 13.55 6.41 7.29
CA PRO A 318 14.68 6.09 6.44
C PRO A 318 14.28 5.21 5.25
N ILE A 319 14.94 5.43 4.12
CA ILE A 319 14.82 4.61 2.92
C ILE A 319 15.98 3.60 2.90
N LEU A 320 15.67 2.29 3.03
CA LEU A 320 16.64 1.20 3.10
C LEU A 320 17.76 1.45 4.13
N ASP A 321 17.39 1.55 5.41
CA ASP A 321 18.36 1.63 6.51
C ASP A 321 19.25 0.37 6.52
N PRO A 322 20.57 0.50 6.32
CA PRO A 322 21.50 -0.63 6.23
C PRO A 322 21.68 -1.40 7.55
N GLU A 323 21.21 -0.85 8.66
CA GLU A 323 21.34 -1.50 9.99
C GLU A 323 20.40 -2.70 10.17
N TRP A 324 19.24 -2.72 9.52
CA TRP A 324 18.29 -3.81 9.71
C TRP A 324 18.79 -5.17 9.24
N PRO A 325 19.43 -5.32 8.06
CA PRO A 325 20.06 -6.59 7.67
C PRO A 325 21.11 -7.07 8.68
N ARG A 326 21.84 -6.14 9.31
CA ARG A 326 22.85 -6.49 10.33
C ARG A 326 22.21 -6.98 11.62
N ARG A 327 21.13 -6.35 12.08
CA ARG A 327 20.41 -6.72 13.32
C ARG A 327 19.85 -8.14 13.28
N ILE A 328 19.30 -8.57 12.14
CA ILE A 328 18.74 -9.92 12.02
C ILE A 328 19.77 -10.97 11.68
N LYS A 329 20.95 -10.61 11.18
CA LYS A 329 22.04 -11.55 10.91
C LYS A 329 22.43 -12.36 12.15
N ASP A 330 22.42 -11.73 13.31
CA ASP A 330 22.73 -12.39 14.59
C ASP A 330 21.64 -13.41 15.02
N ILE A 331 20.45 -13.31 14.43
CA ILE A 331 19.31 -14.18 14.74
C ILE A 331 19.24 -15.37 13.78
N ILE A 332 19.40 -15.12 12.47
CA ILE A 332 19.22 -16.15 11.43
C ILE A 332 20.51 -16.60 10.74
N GLY A 333 21.66 -16.04 11.13
CA GLY A 333 22.98 -16.46 10.63
C GLY A 333 23.33 -16.04 9.19
N ALA A 334 22.47 -15.29 8.50
CA ALA A 334 22.70 -14.83 7.14
C ALA A 334 22.24 -13.37 6.96
N GLY A 335 22.93 -12.63 6.11
CA GLY A 335 22.43 -11.34 5.63
C GLY A 335 21.23 -11.55 4.71
N VAL A 336 20.13 -10.84 4.97
CA VAL A 336 18.95 -10.85 4.11
C VAL A 336 18.90 -9.51 3.39
N PRO A 337 18.92 -9.48 2.05
CA PRO A 337 18.72 -8.25 1.32
C PRO A 337 17.26 -7.82 1.40
N PHE A 338 17.03 -6.52 1.60
CA PHE A 338 15.70 -5.94 1.62
C PHE A 338 15.54 -4.88 0.56
N GLY A 339 14.32 -4.78 0.01
CA GLY A 339 13.84 -3.67 -0.78
C GLY A 339 12.78 -2.87 -0.03
N HIS A 340 12.31 -1.80 -0.67
CA HIS A 340 11.14 -1.03 -0.26
C HIS A 340 10.16 -0.90 -1.43
N ALA A 341 8.89 -0.63 -1.14
CA ALA A 341 7.92 -0.21 -2.14
C ALA A 341 7.41 1.19 -1.82
N PHE A 342 7.17 1.97 -2.86
CA PHE A 342 6.64 3.31 -2.79
C PHE A 342 5.45 3.49 -3.72
N ALA A 343 4.55 4.38 -3.35
CA ALA A 343 3.53 4.90 -4.23
C ALA A 343 3.40 6.41 -3.96
N TRP A 344 4.12 7.20 -4.76
CA TRP A 344 3.93 8.64 -4.78
C TRP A 344 2.64 8.97 -5.53
N ASN A 345 1.94 10.01 -5.11
CA ASN A 345 0.67 10.38 -5.73
C ASN A 345 0.42 11.90 -5.81
N PRO A 346 1.38 12.66 -6.38
CA PRO A 346 1.19 14.08 -6.56
C PRO A 346 -0.06 14.37 -7.40
N SER A 347 -0.76 15.44 -7.06
CA SER A 347 -2.01 15.83 -7.73
C SER A 347 -2.21 17.33 -7.75
N ALA A 348 -2.85 17.81 -8.81
CA ALA A 348 -3.32 19.17 -8.96
C ALA A 348 -4.78 19.17 -9.45
N PRO A 349 -5.51 20.30 -9.48
CA PRO A 349 -6.86 20.30 -10.00
C PRO A 349 -6.97 19.65 -11.38
N GLY A 350 -7.80 18.61 -11.49
CA GLY A 350 -8.04 17.88 -12.74
C GLY A 350 -7.02 16.79 -13.09
N VAL A 351 -5.90 16.66 -12.37
CA VAL A 351 -4.84 15.71 -12.70
C VAL A 351 -4.21 15.06 -11.47
N LYS A 352 -3.67 13.84 -11.65
CA LYS A 352 -2.95 13.08 -10.64
C LYS A 352 -2.00 12.10 -11.35
N SER A 353 -0.84 11.83 -10.76
CA SER A 353 0.03 10.71 -11.13
C SER A 353 0.16 9.78 -9.95
N GLU A 354 0.12 8.48 -10.17
CA GLU A 354 0.36 7.47 -9.14
C GLU A 354 0.74 6.14 -9.79
N ASP A 355 1.92 5.68 -9.44
CA ASP A 355 2.41 4.34 -9.71
C ASP A 355 3.05 3.75 -8.46
N THR A 356 2.98 2.42 -8.34
CA THR A 356 3.77 1.69 -7.35
C THR A 356 5.08 1.23 -7.97
N PHE A 357 6.19 1.52 -7.29
CA PHE A 357 7.51 1.04 -7.70
C PHE A 357 8.27 0.42 -6.53
N LEU A 358 9.20 -0.45 -6.85
CA LEU A 358 10.12 -1.08 -5.93
C LEU A 358 11.47 -0.36 -5.97
N LEU A 359 12.07 -0.16 -4.82
CA LEU A 359 13.48 0.11 -4.66
C LEU A 359 14.14 -1.22 -4.26
N LEU A 360 14.96 -1.78 -5.15
CA LEU A 360 15.58 -3.08 -4.98
C LEU A 360 16.80 -2.99 -4.06
N PRO A 361 17.29 -4.13 -3.53
CA PRO A 361 18.44 -4.15 -2.62
C PRO A 361 19.73 -3.56 -3.19
N ASP A 362 19.90 -3.57 -4.52
CA ASP A 362 21.04 -2.98 -5.23
C ASP A 362 20.88 -1.47 -5.50
N GLY A 363 19.76 -0.88 -5.07
CA GLY A 363 19.43 0.52 -5.29
C GLY A 363 18.75 0.83 -6.62
N SER A 364 18.55 -0.16 -7.49
CA SER A 364 17.79 0.00 -8.72
C SER A 364 16.29 0.14 -8.44
N GLN A 365 15.56 0.73 -9.40
CA GLN A 365 14.12 0.97 -9.26
C GLN A 365 13.34 0.24 -10.36
N GLU A 366 12.17 -0.29 -10.01
CA GLU A 366 11.29 -1.01 -10.92
C GLU A 366 9.83 -0.61 -10.67
N ILE A 367 9.16 -0.04 -11.69
CA ILE A 367 7.72 0.24 -11.62
C ILE A 367 6.96 -1.07 -11.82
N VAL A 368 6.17 -1.50 -10.85
CA VAL A 368 5.39 -2.76 -10.91
C VAL A 368 3.97 -2.57 -11.46
N SER A 369 3.49 -1.33 -11.50
CA SER A 369 2.13 -0.99 -11.99
C SER A 369 2.12 -0.53 -13.45
N VAL A 370 3.12 -0.91 -14.26
CA VAL A 370 3.23 -0.50 -15.67
C VAL A 370 2.03 -0.98 -16.48
N THR A 371 1.47 -0.09 -17.28
CA THR A 371 0.35 -0.37 -18.21
C THR A 371 0.81 -0.08 -19.65
N PRO A 372 1.52 -1.01 -20.29
CA PRO A 372 2.17 -0.77 -21.60
C PRO A 372 1.16 -0.54 -22.73
N GLU A 373 -0.10 -0.92 -22.54
CA GLU A 373 -1.19 -0.67 -23.50
C GLU A 373 -1.63 0.81 -23.55
N LEU A 374 -1.23 1.60 -22.54
CA LEU A 374 -1.53 3.02 -22.48
C LEU A 374 -0.35 3.83 -23.04
N PRO A 375 -0.61 5.03 -23.63
CA PRO A 375 0.47 5.89 -24.07
C PRO A 375 1.34 6.31 -22.88
N ALA A 376 2.63 6.54 -23.12
CA ALA A 376 3.50 7.16 -22.13
C ALA A 376 3.28 8.69 -22.11
N ALA A 377 3.40 9.29 -20.90
CA ALA A 377 3.47 10.75 -20.77
C ALA A 377 4.87 11.23 -21.23
N ASP A 378 4.93 12.27 -22.03
CA ASP A 378 6.20 12.88 -22.49
C ASP A 378 6.80 13.76 -21.39
N ILE A 379 7.25 13.09 -20.31
CA ILE A 379 7.84 13.79 -19.16
C ILE A 379 9.22 14.37 -19.46
N GLU A 380 9.97 13.82 -20.43
CA GLU A 380 11.29 14.34 -20.80
C GLU A 380 11.23 15.75 -21.36
N SER A 381 10.15 16.08 -22.10
CA SER A 381 9.92 17.45 -22.59
C SER A 381 9.77 18.45 -21.45
N VAL A 382 9.14 18.05 -20.33
CA VAL A 382 8.95 18.89 -19.13
C VAL A 382 10.23 18.96 -18.30
N LEU A 383 10.92 17.80 -18.13
CA LEU A 383 12.16 17.74 -17.37
C LEU A 383 13.33 18.45 -18.07
N GLY A 384 13.29 18.62 -19.39
CA GLY A 384 14.41 19.13 -20.18
C GLY A 384 15.64 18.19 -20.20
N ARG A 385 15.46 16.94 -19.82
CA ARG A 385 16.50 15.90 -19.77
C ARG A 385 15.90 14.50 -19.87
N LYS A 386 16.75 13.53 -20.23
CA LYS A 386 16.37 12.12 -20.21
C LYS A 386 16.11 11.61 -18.79
N THR A 387 15.22 10.63 -18.68
CA THR A 387 14.91 9.91 -17.45
C THR A 387 14.72 8.42 -17.71
N HIS A 388 14.98 7.59 -16.71
CA HIS A 388 14.67 6.16 -16.76
C HIS A 388 13.24 5.86 -16.25
N VAL A 389 12.53 6.89 -15.76
CA VAL A 389 11.18 6.76 -15.23
C VAL A 389 10.18 6.94 -16.37
N THR A 390 9.25 5.99 -16.49
CA THR A 390 8.13 6.06 -17.43
C THR A 390 6.83 6.22 -16.65
N LYS A 391 5.99 7.16 -17.07
CA LYS A 391 4.64 7.35 -16.48
C LYS A 391 3.58 7.17 -17.56
N ALA A 392 2.43 6.60 -17.16
CA ALA A 392 1.31 6.45 -18.08
C ALA A 392 0.69 7.81 -18.40
N GLY A 393 0.49 8.08 -19.70
CA GLY A 393 -0.32 9.18 -20.19
C GLY A 393 -1.82 8.90 -20.09
N MET A 394 -2.63 9.81 -20.61
CA MET A 394 -4.08 9.61 -20.69
C MET A 394 -4.42 8.59 -21.78
N ALA A 395 -5.19 7.57 -21.44
CA ALA A 395 -5.74 6.65 -22.44
C ALA A 395 -6.73 7.39 -23.36
N ILE A 396 -6.60 7.16 -24.67
CA ILE A 396 -7.52 7.68 -25.67
C ILE A 396 -8.48 6.56 -26.08
N SER A 397 -9.76 6.89 -26.25
CA SER A 397 -10.80 5.92 -26.66
C SER A 397 -10.63 5.47 -28.10
#